data_d6305b38b1a35a951f8557e6a33d8544
#
_entry.id   d6305b38b1a35a951f8557e6a33d8544
#
_cell.length_a   1.000
_cell.length_b   1.000
_cell.length_c   1.000
_cell.angle_alpha   90.00
_cell.angle_beta   90.00
_cell.angle_gamma   90.00
#
_symmetry.space_group_name_H-M   'P 1'
#
loop_
_entity.id
_entity.type
_entity.pdbx_description
1 polymer ?
#
loop_
_entity_poly.entity_id
_entity_poly.type
_entity_poly.pdbx_seq_one_letter_code
_entity_poly.pdbx_strand_id
1 'polypeptide(L)'
;MSSSTELVIILITLAFLSLMLNIDAQTDCSGDFFDLASARNITKCKKLTTLGAEFGWKYNVDNHTKQLQLDIILRASLHNAMGWLAWGVNPGQRPQMVGTRAIIGIRYLNGTSVIKTYNITQYTKIGCPLLPSEISDVNVSNTQVIYSATRYMMTIHASLILPQKDYNFSKLNHVWQVGQSANDVQPLMHATTLQNVDSTETLDLDTGTCVNIGHRRRHLRTVHGILNILGWGILLPIGVIIARYFRVHPFDLEKKKKLWFYLHVSFQSIGYVLGTIGWGIGLWLGHASKYYTFRTHRILAIFIFTFATLQMLAFRLKPKNTDDYRKHWNMYHHFLGYALLATISVNIFQGIAILKPVYTWKWAYVAILGAFGVVTIAFEIYTWIKFRKDIKEKKNQDLKAGAGPPTM
;
A
#
# COMPACT_ATOMS: atom_id res chain seq x y z
N MET A 1 -24.37 29.57 3.64
CA MET A 1 -23.09 28.92 3.23
C MET A 1 -23.33 28.37 1.84
N SER A 2 -22.55 28.84 0.92
CA SER A 2 -22.81 28.75 -0.51
C SER A 2 -22.70 27.31 -1.03
N SER A 3 -23.59 26.97 -1.95
CA SER A 3 -23.62 25.79 -2.83
C SER A 3 -22.23 25.35 -3.37
N SER A 4 -21.26 26.25 -3.45
CA SER A 4 -19.92 25.99 -3.95
C SER A 4 -19.03 25.19 -2.99
N THR A 5 -19.16 25.29 -1.67
CA THR A 5 -18.40 24.51 -0.70
C THR A 5 -18.92 23.07 -0.59
N GLU A 6 -20.22 22.89 -0.67
CA GLU A 6 -20.80 21.54 -0.73
C GLU A 6 -20.45 20.84 -2.04
N LEU A 7 -20.44 21.58 -3.16
CA LEU A 7 -20.05 21.05 -4.46
C LEU A 7 -18.58 20.59 -4.48
N VAL A 8 -17.67 21.34 -3.88
CA VAL A 8 -16.24 20.97 -3.75
C VAL A 8 -16.04 19.73 -2.88
N ILE A 9 -16.77 19.62 -1.76
CA ILE A 9 -16.73 18.43 -0.90
C ILE A 9 -17.28 17.20 -1.64
N ILE A 10 -18.40 17.36 -2.35
CA ILE A 10 -19.00 16.30 -3.16
C ILE A 10 -18.06 15.88 -4.30
N LEU A 11 -17.43 16.80 -5.00
CA LEU A 11 -16.48 16.50 -6.08
C LEU A 11 -15.22 15.79 -5.55
N ILE A 12 -14.70 16.19 -4.41
CA ILE A 12 -13.56 15.52 -3.76
C ILE A 12 -13.97 14.10 -3.31
N THR A 13 -15.16 13.92 -2.75
CA THR A 13 -15.65 12.59 -2.34
C THR A 13 -15.96 11.70 -3.55
N LEU A 14 -16.54 12.24 -4.63
CA LEU A 14 -16.80 11.49 -5.87
C LEU A 14 -15.50 11.12 -6.60
N ALA A 15 -14.52 12.02 -6.68
CA ALA A 15 -13.20 11.73 -7.23
C ALA A 15 -12.49 10.65 -6.39
N PHE A 16 -12.66 10.66 -5.08
CA PHE A 16 -12.12 9.62 -4.20
C PHE A 16 -12.85 8.28 -4.34
N LEU A 17 -14.19 8.30 -4.49
CA LEU A 17 -14.99 7.09 -4.74
C LEU A 17 -14.66 6.48 -6.10
N SER A 18 -14.45 7.28 -7.14
CA SER A 18 -14.07 6.79 -8.48
C SER A 18 -12.68 6.15 -8.51
N LEU A 19 -11.75 6.59 -7.66
CA LEU A 19 -10.45 5.95 -7.45
C LEU A 19 -10.56 4.58 -6.73
N MET A 20 -11.69 4.33 -6.05
CA MET A 20 -11.94 3.08 -5.31
C MET A 20 -12.55 1.97 -6.17
N LEU A 21 -13.16 2.29 -7.31
CA LEU A 21 -13.87 1.36 -8.18
C LEU A 21 -12.98 0.73 -9.26
N ASN A 22 -11.68 0.56 -9.00
CA ASN A 22 -10.88 -0.33 -9.84
C ASN A 22 -11.28 -1.78 -9.55
N ILE A 23 -12.33 -2.23 -10.24
CA ILE A 23 -12.65 -3.64 -10.43
C ILE A 23 -11.40 -4.25 -11.09
N ASP A 24 -10.79 -5.26 -10.46
CA ASP A 24 -9.74 -6.07 -11.08
C ASP A 24 -10.36 -6.75 -12.33
N ALA A 25 -10.27 -6.08 -13.48
CA ALA A 25 -10.54 -6.72 -14.75
C ALA A 25 -9.50 -7.83 -14.90
N GLN A 26 -9.95 -9.05 -15.20
CA GLN A 26 -9.12 -10.19 -15.55
C GLN A 26 -8.21 -9.75 -16.70
N THR A 27 -6.94 -9.48 -16.41
CA THR A 27 -5.99 -8.98 -17.41
C THR A 27 -5.45 -10.18 -18.16
N ASP A 28 -5.77 -10.25 -19.44
CA ASP A 28 -5.18 -11.22 -20.37
C ASP A 28 -3.64 -11.13 -20.30
N CYS A 29 -2.97 -12.25 -20.56
CA CYS A 29 -1.51 -12.28 -20.65
C CYS A 29 -1.01 -11.41 -21.81
N SER A 30 0.28 -11.06 -21.81
CA SER A 30 0.89 -10.32 -22.92
C SER A 30 0.94 -11.19 -24.19
N GLY A 31 0.85 -10.55 -25.36
CA GLY A 31 0.84 -11.26 -26.64
C GLY A 31 2.05 -12.17 -26.82
N ASP A 32 3.24 -11.70 -26.46
CA ASP A 32 4.47 -12.50 -26.57
C ASP A 32 4.54 -13.67 -25.57
N PHE A 33 3.85 -13.60 -24.44
CA PHE A 33 3.69 -14.75 -23.55
C PHE A 33 2.63 -15.72 -24.08
N PHE A 34 1.56 -15.21 -24.66
CA PHE A 34 0.54 -16.03 -25.30
C PHE A 34 1.13 -16.86 -26.45
N ASP A 35 1.97 -16.24 -27.31
CA ASP A 35 2.66 -16.92 -28.40
C ASP A 35 3.58 -18.04 -27.87
N LEU A 36 4.31 -17.76 -26.79
CA LEU A 36 5.19 -18.73 -26.14
C LEU A 36 4.41 -19.91 -25.53
N ALA A 37 3.23 -19.67 -24.96
CA ALA A 37 2.34 -20.68 -24.41
C ALA A 37 1.70 -21.50 -25.53
N SER A 38 1.21 -20.83 -26.57
CA SER A 38 0.56 -21.47 -27.74
C SER A 38 1.50 -22.40 -28.51
N ALA A 39 2.80 -22.05 -28.60
CA ALA A 39 3.82 -22.93 -29.18
C ALA A 39 3.98 -24.26 -28.42
N ARG A 40 3.44 -24.37 -27.22
CA ARG A 40 3.39 -25.59 -26.38
C ARG A 40 1.99 -26.18 -26.24
N ASN A 41 1.07 -25.76 -27.11
CA ASN A 41 -0.36 -26.15 -27.04
C ASN A 41 -1.04 -25.75 -25.72
N ILE A 42 -0.56 -24.73 -25.02
CA ILE A 42 -1.16 -24.15 -23.82
C ILE A 42 -2.05 -22.99 -24.27
N THR A 43 -3.36 -23.11 -24.10
CA THR A 43 -4.37 -22.20 -24.67
C THR A 43 -4.96 -21.23 -23.67
N LYS A 44 -4.81 -21.49 -22.37
CA LYS A 44 -5.30 -20.62 -21.31
C LYS A 44 -4.12 -19.90 -20.65
N CYS A 45 -4.23 -18.59 -20.47
CA CYS A 45 -3.21 -17.84 -19.74
C CYS A 45 -3.81 -16.60 -19.05
N LYS A 46 -3.09 -16.08 -18.05
CA LYS A 46 -3.45 -14.87 -17.32
C LYS A 46 -2.22 -14.19 -16.73
N LYS A 47 -2.33 -12.90 -16.46
CA LYS A 47 -1.39 -12.19 -15.58
C LYS A 47 -1.73 -12.50 -14.13
N LEU A 48 -0.73 -12.87 -13.35
CA LEU A 48 -0.85 -13.05 -11.92
C LEU A 48 -0.76 -11.69 -11.20
N THR A 49 -1.39 -11.61 -10.03
CA THR A 49 -1.55 -10.33 -9.31
C THR A 49 -0.27 -9.77 -8.73
N THR A 50 0.82 -10.56 -8.66
CA THR A 50 2.09 -10.16 -8.03
C THR A 50 3.30 -10.58 -8.88
N LEU A 51 4.45 -9.98 -8.59
CA LEU A 51 5.76 -10.27 -9.19
C LEU A 51 5.83 -10.03 -10.70
N GLY A 52 4.83 -9.38 -11.30
CA GLY A 52 4.72 -9.24 -12.76
C GLY A 52 4.71 -10.59 -13.47
N ALA A 53 4.22 -11.64 -12.80
CA ALA A 53 4.23 -12.98 -13.33
C ALA A 53 3.05 -13.21 -14.29
N GLU A 54 3.28 -14.07 -15.28
CA GLU A 54 2.28 -14.56 -16.22
C GLU A 54 2.25 -16.08 -16.16
N PHE A 55 1.04 -16.63 -16.13
CA PHE A 55 0.81 -18.06 -15.97
C PHE A 55 -0.10 -18.59 -17.07
N GLY A 56 0.36 -19.63 -17.74
CA GLY A 56 -0.42 -20.37 -18.74
C GLY A 56 -0.60 -21.82 -18.32
N TRP A 57 -1.73 -22.41 -18.70
CA TRP A 57 -2.04 -23.79 -18.38
C TRP A 57 -2.90 -24.47 -19.43
N LYS A 58 -2.77 -25.80 -19.47
CA LYS A 58 -3.66 -26.72 -20.15
C LYS A 58 -3.87 -27.91 -19.23
N TYR A 59 -5.09 -28.40 -19.12
CA TYR A 59 -5.36 -29.55 -18.27
C TYR A 59 -6.27 -30.56 -18.98
N ASN A 60 -6.17 -31.82 -18.53
CA ASN A 60 -7.03 -32.90 -18.89
C ASN A 60 -7.34 -33.75 -17.65
N VAL A 61 -8.58 -34.16 -17.50
CA VAL A 61 -9.05 -34.98 -16.37
C VAL A 61 -9.31 -36.39 -16.89
N ASP A 62 -8.51 -37.34 -16.39
CA ASP A 62 -8.75 -38.75 -16.65
C ASP A 62 -9.67 -39.32 -15.56
N ASN A 63 -10.92 -39.56 -15.93
CA ASN A 63 -11.94 -40.08 -15.03
C ASN A 63 -11.72 -41.56 -14.65
N HIS A 64 -10.95 -42.32 -15.43
CA HIS A 64 -10.66 -43.70 -15.14
C HIS A 64 -9.58 -43.86 -14.09
N THR A 65 -8.47 -43.13 -14.25
CA THR A 65 -7.34 -43.18 -13.35
C THR A 65 -7.49 -42.20 -12.17
N LYS A 66 -8.53 -41.35 -12.19
CA LYS A 66 -8.73 -40.28 -11.21
C LYS A 66 -7.50 -39.33 -11.08
N GLN A 67 -6.92 -39.03 -12.24
CA GLN A 67 -5.74 -38.17 -12.34
C GLN A 67 -6.05 -36.88 -13.10
N LEU A 68 -5.44 -35.79 -12.66
CA LEU A 68 -5.43 -34.49 -13.34
C LEU A 68 -4.06 -34.31 -14.01
N GLN A 69 -4.06 -34.34 -15.35
CA GLN A 69 -2.86 -33.97 -16.12
C GLN A 69 -2.87 -32.45 -16.32
N LEU A 70 -1.76 -31.81 -16.00
CA LEU A 70 -1.62 -30.36 -16.02
C LEU A 70 -0.29 -29.95 -16.64
N ASP A 71 -0.34 -29.28 -17.78
CA ASP A 71 0.80 -28.62 -18.40
C ASP A 71 0.81 -27.15 -18.00
N ILE A 72 1.94 -26.64 -17.52
CA ILE A 72 2.07 -25.26 -17.06
C ILE A 72 3.24 -24.54 -17.72
N ILE A 73 3.07 -23.24 -17.88
CA ILE A 73 4.15 -22.31 -18.17
C ILE A 73 4.01 -21.11 -17.24
N LEU A 74 5.09 -20.75 -16.56
CA LEU A 74 5.16 -19.56 -15.72
C LEU A 74 6.33 -18.69 -16.15
N ARG A 75 6.08 -17.38 -16.29
CA ARG A 75 7.11 -16.39 -16.57
C ARG A 75 7.07 -15.30 -15.52
N ALA A 76 8.22 -14.86 -15.03
CA ALA A 76 8.35 -13.71 -14.15
C ALA A 76 9.66 -12.96 -14.36
N SER A 77 9.69 -11.70 -13.91
CA SER A 77 10.90 -10.87 -13.99
C SER A 77 11.97 -11.34 -13.01
N LEU A 78 13.20 -11.50 -13.52
CA LEU A 78 14.39 -11.78 -12.75
C LEU A 78 15.51 -10.84 -13.22
N HIS A 79 15.70 -9.73 -12.50
CA HIS A 79 16.63 -8.66 -12.89
C HIS A 79 18.08 -8.96 -12.52
N ASN A 80 18.34 -9.92 -11.65
CA ASN A 80 19.67 -10.29 -11.23
C ASN A 80 20.31 -11.33 -12.17
N ALA A 81 21.65 -11.29 -12.27
CA ALA A 81 22.41 -12.28 -13.04
C ALA A 81 22.23 -13.71 -12.50
N MET A 82 21.98 -13.84 -11.19
CA MET A 82 21.64 -15.08 -10.50
C MET A 82 20.27 -14.94 -9.85
N GLY A 83 19.54 -16.04 -9.71
CA GLY A 83 18.27 -16.08 -8.97
C GLY A 83 17.46 -17.31 -9.33
N TRP A 84 16.22 -17.34 -8.86
CA TRP A 84 15.33 -18.46 -9.08
C TRP A 84 13.88 -18.03 -9.24
N LEU A 85 13.13 -18.83 -10.00
CA LEU A 85 11.70 -18.76 -10.18
C LEU A 85 11.09 -20.09 -9.74
N ALA A 86 10.08 -20.02 -8.88
CA ALA A 86 9.36 -21.18 -8.38
C ALA A 86 7.86 -21.10 -8.71
N TRP A 87 7.30 -22.26 -9.02
CA TRP A 87 5.87 -22.50 -9.04
C TRP A 87 5.56 -23.82 -8.35
N GLY A 88 4.41 -23.93 -7.71
CA GLY A 88 4.01 -25.19 -7.12
C GLY A 88 2.55 -25.26 -6.74
N VAL A 89 2.08 -26.47 -6.49
CA VAL A 89 0.71 -26.79 -6.07
C VAL A 89 0.67 -27.19 -4.60
N ASN A 90 -0.39 -26.82 -3.90
CA ASN A 90 -0.59 -27.13 -2.49
C ASN A 90 -1.87 -27.93 -2.29
N PRO A 91 -1.78 -29.16 -1.73
CA PRO A 91 -2.96 -30.01 -1.49
C PRO A 91 -3.83 -29.54 -0.32
N GLY A 92 -3.38 -28.55 0.45
CA GLY A 92 -4.11 -28.03 1.60
C GLY A 92 -5.39 -27.27 1.22
N GLN A 93 -6.21 -26.96 2.19
CA GLN A 93 -7.45 -26.21 2.00
C GLN A 93 -7.25 -24.77 1.52
N ARG A 94 -6.02 -24.25 1.61
CA ARG A 94 -5.66 -22.86 1.28
C ARG A 94 -4.33 -22.81 0.57
N PRO A 95 -4.14 -21.91 -0.40
CA PRO A 95 -2.86 -21.70 -1.04
C PRO A 95 -1.89 -21.07 -0.02
N GLN A 96 -0.78 -21.73 0.21
CA GLN A 96 0.24 -21.30 1.16
C GLN A 96 1.60 -21.93 0.81
N MET A 97 2.69 -21.30 1.27
CA MET A 97 4.04 -21.78 1.02
C MET A 97 4.28 -23.18 1.60
N VAL A 98 3.98 -23.37 2.89
CA VAL A 98 4.20 -24.66 3.57
C VAL A 98 3.23 -25.73 3.06
N GLY A 99 3.74 -26.89 2.73
CA GLY A 99 2.99 -27.98 2.11
C GLY A 99 2.97 -27.96 0.59
N THR A 100 3.58 -26.94 -0.04
CA THR A 100 3.64 -26.82 -1.51
C THR A 100 4.62 -27.82 -2.10
N ARG A 101 4.20 -28.46 -3.18
CA ARG A 101 5.02 -29.25 -4.09
C ARG A 101 5.52 -28.32 -5.17
N ALA A 102 6.79 -27.96 -5.12
CA ALA A 102 7.34 -26.88 -5.93
C ALA A 102 8.30 -27.39 -7.02
N ILE A 103 8.26 -26.71 -8.15
CA ILE A 103 9.24 -26.78 -9.22
C ILE A 103 10.01 -25.47 -9.20
N ILE A 104 11.33 -25.52 -9.09
CA ILE A 104 12.17 -24.33 -9.00
C ILE A 104 13.21 -24.37 -10.11
N GLY A 105 13.16 -23.36 -10.97
CA GLY A 105 14.22 -23.06 -11.92
C GLY A 105 15.24 -22.12 -11.25
N ILE A 106 16.51 -22.46 -11.31
CA ILE A 106 17.61 -21.66 -10.76
C ILE A 106 18.52 -21.25 -11.89
N ARG A 107 18.88 -19.97 -11.94
CA ARG A 107 19.90 -19.43 -12.84
C ARG A 107 21.16 -19.10 -12.06
N TYR A 108 22.29 -19.57 -12.57
CA TYR A 108 23.62 -19.33 -12.03
C TYR A 108 24.31 -18.11 -12.66
N LEU A 109 25.35 -17.61 -12.02
CA LEU A 109 26.17 -16.50 -12.51
C LEU A 109 26.84 -16.79 -13.87
N ASN A 110 27.18 -18.05 -14.13
CA ASN A 110 27.77 -18.47 -15.42
C ASN A 110 26.77 -18.51 -16.58
N GLY A 111 25.49 -18.13 -16.32
CA GLY A 111 24.42 -18.09 -17.31
C GLY A 111 23.69 -19.42 -17.52
N THR A 112 24.17 -20.52 -16.93
CA THR A 112 23.45 -21.82 -16.98
C THR A 112 22.23 -21.80 -16.07
N SER A 113 21.27 -22.68 -16.35
CA SER A 113 20.07 -22.82 -15.53
C SER A 113 19.75 -24.29 -15.29
N VAL A 114 19.22 -24.58 -14.11
CA VAL A 114 18.77 -25.92 -13.70
C VAL A 114 17.33 -25.83 -13.18
N ILE A 115 16.57 -26.91 -13.35
CA ILE A 115 15.23 -27.06 -12.79
C ILE A 115 15.17 -28.32 -11.93
N LYS A 116 14.62 -28.20 -10.73
CA LYS A 116 14.49 -29.28 -9.76
C LYS A 116 13.14 -29.20 -9.04
N THR A 117 12.76 -30.32 -8.41
CA THR A 117 11.57 -30.44 -7.56
C THR A 117 11.93 -30.29 -6.08
N TYR A 118 11.00 -29.73 -5.31
CA TYR A 118 11.20 -29.45 -3.89
C TYR A 118 9.90 -29.67 -3.10
N ASN A 119 10.02 -30.22 -1.93
CA ASN A 119 8.93 -30.34 -0.98
C ASN A 119 9.06 -29.23 0.10
N ILE A 120 8.16 -28.26 0.10
CA ILE A 120 8.22 -27.13 1.02
C ILE A 120 7.57 -27.49 2.34
N THR A 121 8.36 -27.62 3.39
CA THR A 121 7.91 -28.00 4.72
C THR A 121 7.93 -26.82 5.71
N GLN A 122 7.45 -27.05 6.91
CA GLN A 122 7.54 -26.06 7.99
C GLN A 122 9.00 -25.70 8.35
N TYR A 123 9.96 -26.62 8.14
CA TYR A 123 11.37 -26.39 8.38
C TYR A 123 11.98 -25.37 7.44
N THR A 124 11.53 -25.32 6.17
CA THR A 124 11.90 -24.28 5.21
C THR A 124 11.59 -22.89 5.74
N LYS A 125 10.47 -22.75 6.46
CA LYS A 125 10.00 -21.47 7.00
C LYS A 125 10.86 -20.96 8.16
N ILE A 126 11.51 -21.82 8.91
CA ILE A 126 12.40 -21.47 10.02
C ILE A 126 13.87 -21.38 9.62
N GLY A 127 14.18 -21.45 8.32
CA GLY A 127 15.51 -21.22 7.77
C GLY A 127 16.33 -22.47 7.52
N CYS A 128 15.75 -23.67 7.62
CA CYS A 128 16.46 -24.90 7.22
C CYS A 128 16.72 -24.88 5.70
N PRO A 129 17.85 -25.42 5.23
CA PRO A 129 18.18 -25.53 3.82
C PRO A 129 17.07 -26.22 3.03
N LEU A 130 16.70 -25.63 1.90
CA LEU A 130 15.75 -26.22 0.96
C LEU A 130 16.53 -26.95 -0.14
N LEU A 131 16.58 -28.27 -0.04
CA LEU A 131 17.28 -29.13 -0.98
C LEU A 131 16.29 -29.79 -1.95
N PRO A 132 16.73 -30.14 -3.17
CA PRO A 132 15.92 -30.92 -4.10
C PRO A 132 15.41 -32.21 -3.46
N SER A 133 14.17 -32.55 -3.72
CA SER A 133 13.53 -33.76 -3.21
C SER A 133 12.57 -34.33 -4.25
N GLU A 134 12.46 -35.63 -4.28
CA GLU A 134 11.39 -36.30 -5.01
C GLU A 134 10.04 -35.97 -4.34
N ILE A 135 9.04 -35.76 -5.18
CA ILE A 135 7.67 -35.51 -4.75
C ILE A 135 6.86 -36.79 -4.97
N SER A 136 6.53 -37.47 -3.89
CA SER A 136 5.90 -38.80 -3.97
C SER A 136 4.45 -38.79 -4.46
N ASP A 137 3.75 -37.65 -4.28
CA ASP A 137 2.31 -37.49 -4.61
C ASP A 137 2.07 -36.74 -5.93
N VAL A 138 3.13 -36.27 -6.60
CA VAL A 138 3.04 -35.54 -7.88
C VAL A 138 4.12 -36.06 -8.83
N ASN A 139 3.72 -36.57 -9.98
CA ASN A 139 4.68 -36.92 -11.02
C ASN A 139 4.95 -35.69 -11.89
N VAL A 140 6.21 -35.27 -11.97
CA VAL A 140 6.67 -34.11 -12.73
C VAL A 140 7.55 -34.56 -13.89
N SER A 141 7.23 -34.13 -15.10
CA SER A 141 7.94 -34.44 -16.33
C SER A 141 8.05 -33.23 -17.25
N ASN A 142 8.75 -33.36 -18.37
CA ASN A 142 8.90 -32.33 -19.41
C ASN A 142 9.33 -30.96 -18.86
N THR A 143 10.21 -30.95 -17.87
CA THR A 143 10.66 -29.73 -17.21
C THR A 143 11.63 -28.94 -18.09
N GLN A 144 11.41 -27.65 -18.24
CA GLN A 144 12.27 -26.75 -18.99
C GLN A 144 12.38 -25.40 -18.27
N VAL A 145 13.56 -24.83 -18.26
CA VAL A 145 13.81 -23.44 -17.79
C VAL A 145 14.54 -22.65 -18.85
N ILE A 146 14.04 -21.44 -19.12
CA ILE A 146 14.61 -20.52 -20.11
C ILE A 146 14.76 -19.16 -19.46
N TYR A 147 15.88 -18.47 -19.75
CA TYR A 147 16.09 -17.10 -19.36
C TYR A 147 16.35 -16.20 -20.56
N SER A 148 15.61 -15.10 -20.64
CA SER A 148 15.83 -14.06 -21.64
C SER A 148 16.60 -12.89 -21.02
N ALA A 149 17.87 -12.73 -21.39
CA ALA A 149 18.71 -11.64 -20.88
C ALA A 149 18.23 -10.25 -21.38
N THR A 150 17.67 -10.18 -22.60
CA THR A 150 17.17 -8.92 -23.17
C THR A 150 15.92 -8.38 -22.47
N ARG A 151 15.12 -9.28 -21.91
CA ARG A 151 13.86 -8.93 -21.22
C ARG A 151 13.95 -9.08 -19.70
N TYR A 152 15.04 -9.64 -19.18
CA TYR A 152 15.19 -9.99 -17.77
C TYR A 152 14.04 -10.88 -17.25
N MET A 153 13.62 -11.84 -18.09
CA MET A 153 12.51 -12.74 -17.80
C MET A 153 13.00 -14.18 -17.68
N MET A 154 12.57 -14.83 -16.63
CA MET A 154 12.75 -16.28 -16.46
C MET A 154 11.43 -17.00 -16.70
N THR A 155 11.48 -18.09 -17.43
CA THR A 155 10.29 -18.91 -17.77
C THR A 155 10.57 -20.34 -17.36
N ILE A 156 9.63 -20.98 -16.67
CA ILE A 156 9.61 -22.42 -16.37
C ILE A 156 8.42 -23.06 -17.07
N HIS A 157 8.63 -24.28 -17.55
CA HIS A 157 7.60 -25.15 -18.12
C HIS A 157 7.69 -26.51 -17.47
N ALA A 158 6.55 -27.17 -17.20
CA ALA A 158 6.47 -28.51 -16.67
C ALA A 158 5.12 -29.16 -16.97
N SER A 159 5.14 -30.50 -17.06
CA SER A 159 3.95 -31.36 -17.11
C SER A 159 3.81 -32.09 -15.77
N LEU A 160 2.62 -32.04 -15.17
CA LEU A 160 2.33 -32.66 -13.88
C LEU A 160 1.19 -33.66 -14.00
N ILE A 161 1.29 -34.76 -13.24
CA ILE A 161 0.17 -35.67 -12.99
C ILE A 161 -0.17 -35.59 -11.51
N LEU A 162 -1.38 -35.17 -11.21
CA LEU A 162 -1.88 -34.86 -9.88
C LEU A 162 -3.04 -35.79 -9.50
N PRO A 163 -3.05 -36.46 -8.34
CA PRO A 163 -4.20 -37.24 -7.89
C PRO A 163 -5.39 -36.34 -7.55
N GLN A 164 -6.57 -36.58 -8.16
CA GLN A 164 -7.76 -35.74 -7.95
C GLN A 164 -8.27 -35.71 -6.51
N LYS A 165 -7.96 -36.71 -5.70
CA LYS A 165 -8.34 -36.74 -4.28
C LYS A 165 -7.70 -35.58 -3.48
N ASP A 166 -6.52 -35.13 -3.89
CA ASP A 166 -5.73 -34.10 -3.20
C ASP A 166 -5.72 -32.76 -3.96
N TYR A 167 -5.98 -32.82 -5.28
CA TYR A 167 -5.91 -31.66 -6.18
C TYR A 167 -7.17 -31.55 -7.04
N ASN A 168 -8.02 -30.56 -6.72
CA ASN A 168 -9.25 -30.33 -7.46
C ASN A 168 -9.01 -29.30 -8.58
N PHE A 169 -9.40 -29.63 -9.83
CA PHE A 169 -9.22 -28.73 -10.97
C PHE A 169 -10.03 -27.43 -10.88
N SER A 170 -11.18 -27.42 -10.19
CA SER A 170 -11.98 -26.21 -9.96
C SER A 170 -11.52 -25.39 -8.75
N LYS A 171 -10.58 -25.91 -7.95
CA LYS A 171 -10.01 -25.22 -6.76
C LYS A 171 -8.54 -25.57 -6.56
N LEU A 172 -7.73 -25.38 -7.60
CA LEU A 172 -6.29 -25.67 -7.50
C LEU A 172 -5.57 -24.56 -6.72
N ASN A 173 -5.04 -24.92 -5.58
CA ASN A 173 -4.19 -24.01 -4.82
C ASN A 173 -2.79 -23.99 -5.42
N HIS A 174 -2.32 -22.84 -5.90
CA HIS A 174 -0.97 -22.69 -6.40
C HIS A 174 -0.24 -21.47 -5.81
N VAL A 175 1.07 -21.54 -5.89
CA VAL A 175 2.01 -20.55 -5.30
C VAL A 175 3.10 -20.28 -6.32
N TRP A 176 3.54 -19.04 -6.44
CA TRP A 176 4.69 -18.65 -7.25
C TRP A 176 5.60 -17.72 -6.47
N GLN A 177 6.91 -17.78 -6.72
CA GLN A 177 7.90 -17.00 -5.99
C GLN A 177 9.08 -16.66 -6.89
N VAL A 178 9.72 -15.51 -6.61
CA VAL A 178 10.99 -15.11 -7.22
C VAL A 178 11.98 -14.81 -6.11
N GLY A 179 13.17 -15.41 -6.21
CA GLY A 179 14.29 -15.13 -5.32
C GLY A 179 15.50 -14.65 -6.10
N GLN A 180 16.39 -13.93 -5.44
CA GLN A 180 17.49 -13.22 -6.10
C GLN A 180 18.84 -13.94 -6.00
N SER A 181 18.90 -15.03 -5.24
CA SER A 181 20.14 -15.78 -5.03
C SER A 181 19.87 -17.24 -4.70
N ALA A 182 20.82 -18.10 -5.03
CA ALA A 182 20.85 -19.51 -4.71
C ALA A 182 22.29 -19.93 -4.36
N ASN A 183 22.43 -20.96 -3.56
CA ASN A 183 23.69 -21.64 -3.31
C ASN A 183 23.60 -23.02 -3.96
N ASP A 184 24.22 -23.18 -5.12
CA ASP A 184 24.05 -24.34 -6.00
C ASP A 184 22.54 -24.63 -6.21
N VAL A 185 22.07 -25.83 -5.97
CA VAL A 185 20.67 -26.24 -6.10
C VAL A 185 19.77 -25.80 -4.91
N GLN A 186 20.31 -25.08 -3.94
CA GLN A 186 19.59 -24.54 -2.80
C GLN A 186 19.12 -23.12 -3.08
N PRO A 187 17.82 -22.86 -3.32
CA PRO A 187 17.29 -21.51 -3.41
C PRO A 187 17.36 -20.83 -2.05
N LEU A 188 17.96 -19.65 -1.98
CA LEU A 188 18.00 -18.84 -0.76
C LEU A 188 16.68 -18.08 -0.58
N MET A 189 16.45 -17.59 0.63
CA MET A 189 15.18 -16.93 0.98
C MET A 189 14.86 -15.78 0.03
N HIS A 190 13.64 -15.77 -0.50
CA HIS A 190 13.12 -14.66 -1.29
C HIS A 190 12.95 -13.38 -0.44
N ALA A 191 12.86 -12.23 -1.09
CA ALA A 191 12.58 -10.97 -0.41
C ALA A 191 11.24 -11.03 0.34
N THR A 192 11.20 -10.53 1.57
CA THR A 192 9.99 -10.49 2.42
C THR A 192 9.06 -9.32 2.04
N THR A 193 8.92 -9.04 0.75
CA THR A 193 8.00 -8.03 0.22
C THR A 193 6.57 -8.57 0.17
N LEU A 194 5.61 -7.66 0.16
CA LEU A 194 4.20 -8.06 0.01
C LEU A 194 3.93 -8.80 -1.29
N GLN A 195 4.67 -8.49 -2.36
CA GLN A 195 4.53 -9.17 -3.65
C GLN A 195 4.87 -10.66 -3.55
N ASN A 196 5.94 -11.02 -2.83
CA ASN A 196 6.27 -12.42 -2.58
C ASN A 196 5.31 -13.09 -1.60
N VAL A 197 4.86 -12.36 -0.58
CA VAL A 197 3.94 -12.93 0.44
C VAL A 197 2.53 -13.16 -0.11
N ASP A 198 2.09 -12.35 -1.07
CA ASP A 198 0.76 -12.41 -1.68
C ASP A 198 0.73 -13.25 -2.99
N SER A 199 1.84 -13.87 -3.36
CA SER A 199 1.97 -14.70 -4.56
C SER A 199 1.37 -16.10 -4.38
N THR A 200 0.11 -16.14 -4.02
CA THR A 200 -0.67 -17.37 -3.80
C THR A 200 -2.12 -17.15 -4.23
N GLU A 201 -2.71 -18.09 -4.92
CA GLU A 201 -4.15 -18.06 -5.25
C GLU A 201 -4.75 -19.47 -5.37
N THR A 202 -6.07 -19.54 -5.30
CA THR A 202 -6.85 -20.71 -5.67
C THR A 202 -7.43 -20.46 -7.04
N LEU A 203 -7.05 -21.27 -8.03
CA LEU A 203 -7.43 -21.13 -9.42
C LEU A 203 -8.44 -22.21 -9.80
N ASP A 204 -9.51 -21.82 -10.46
CA ASP A 204 -10.34 -22.71 -11.23
C ASP A 204 -9.73 -22.85 -12.63
N LEU A 205 -9.26 -24.06 -12.98
CA LEU A 205 -8.59 -24.31 -14.24
C LEU A 205 -9.54 -24.23 -15.44
N ASP A 206 -10.85 -24.40 -15.22
CA ASP A 206 -11.82 -24.34 -16.30
C ASP A 206 -12.22 -22.90 -16.64
N THR A 207 -12.61 -22.13 -15.65
CA THR A 207 -13.07 -20.76 -15.85
C THR A 207 -11.93 -19.73 -15.84
N GLY A 208 -10.75 -20.08 -15.32
CA GLY A 208 -9.65 -19.14 -15.10
C GLY A 208 -9.90 -18.18 -13.94
N THR A 209 -11.04 -18.29 -13.26
CA THR A 209 -11.35 -17.45 -12.10
C THR A 209 -10.48 -17.82 -10.90
N CYS A 210 -10.14 -16.86 -10.07
CA CYS A 210 -9.33 -17.10 -8.90
C CYS A 210 -9.89 -16.46 -7.64
N VAL A 211 -9.65 -17.12 -6.52
CA VAL A 211 -9.82 -16.56 -5.18
C VAL A 211 -8.43 -16.36 -4.58
N ASN A 212 -8.02 -15.13 -4.44
CA ASN A 212 -6.70 -14.80 -3.91
C ASN A 212 -6.80 -14.50 -2.41
N ILE A 213 -6.16 -15.32 -1.57
CA ILE A 213 -6.11 -15.08 -0.12
C ILE A 213 -5.28 -13.84 0.21
N GLY A 214 -4.24 -13.57 -0.56
CA GLY A 214 -3.51 -12.30 -0.51
C GLY A 214 -4.42 -11.11 -0.78
N HIS A 215 -5.43 -11.27 -1.65
CA HIS A 215 -6.41 -10.24 -1.98
C HIS A 215 -7.19 -9.73 -0.77
N ARG A 216 -7.65 -10.58 0.14
CA ARG A 216 -8.34 -10.15 1.37
C ARG A 216 -7.45 -9.28 2.25
N ARG A 217 -6.20 -9.65 2.44
CA ARG A 217 -5.23 -8.82 3.18
C ARG A 217 -4.89 -7.55 2.41
N ARG A 218 -4.81 -7.61 1.08
CA ARG A 218 -4.60 -6.43 0.23
C ARG A 218 -5.73 -5.43 0.39
N HIS A 219 -6.99 -5.88 0.38
CA HIS A 219 -8.14 -5.02 0.63
C HIS A 219 -8.02 -4.32 2.00
N LEU A 220 -7.74 -5.06 3.07
CA LEU A 220 -7.57 -4.48 4.42
C LEU A 220 -6.38 -3.51 4.50
N ARG A 221 -5.29 -3.76 3.77
CA ARG A 221 -4.16 -2.81 3.66
C ARG A 221 -4.56 -1.55 2.92
N THR A 222 -5.36 -1.68 1.88
CA THR A 222 -5.92 -0.53 1.15
C THR A 222 -6.83 0.30 2.06
N VAL A 223 -7.77 -0.32 2.76
CA VAL A 223 -8.65 0.34 3.75
C VAL A 223 -7.81 1.04 4.84
N HIS A 224 -6.79 0.35 5.39
CA HIS A 224 -5.82 0.94 6.32
C HIS A 224 -5.18 2.20 5.74
N GLY A 225 -4.66 2.14 4.51
CA GLY A 225 -4.01 3.27 3.84
C GLY A 225 -4.95 4.45 3.63
N ILE A 226 -6.17 4.19 3.16
CA ILE A 226 -7.19 5.19 2.90
C ILE A 226 -7.61 5.92 4.18
N LEU A 227 -7.93 5.18 5.24
CA LEU A 227 -8.34 5.77 6.52
C LEU A 227 -7.22 6.64 7.12
N ASN A 228 -5.96 6.22 7.00
CA ASN A 228 -4.83 7.01 7.47
C ASN A 228 -4.58 8.24 6.59
N ILE A 229 -4.70 8.15 5.25
CA ILE A 229 -4.57 9.30 4.37
C ILE A 229 -5.69 10.31 4.66
N LEU A 230 -6.95 9.87 4.74
CA LEU A 230 -8.09 10.74 5.04
C LEU A 230 -7.97 11.36 6.44
N GLY A 231 -7.78 10.53 7.47
CA GLY A 231 -7.73 10.98 8.87
C GLY A 231 -6.51 11.85 9.14
N TRP A 232 -5.32 11.24 9.04
CA TRP A 232 -4.07 11.92 9.37
C TRP A 232 -3.56 12.86 8.27
N GLY A 233 -3.65 12.45 7.00
CA GLY A 233 -3.03 13.15 5.87
C GLY A 233 -3.86 14.29 5.28
N ILE A 234 -5.18 14.34 5.51
CA ILE A 234 -6.08 15.36 4.95
C ILE A 234 -6.78 16.16 6.03
N LEU A 235 -7.55 15.50 6.91
CA LEU A 235 -8.39 16.22 7.88
C LEU A 235 -7.57 17.00 8.91
N LEU A 236 -6.47 16.42 9.42
CA LEU A 236 -5.62 17.16 10.37
C LEU A 236 -4.97 18.40 9.74
N PRO A 237 -4.34 18.33 8.54
CA PRO A 237 -3.82 19.53 7.86
C PRO A 237 -4.88 20.59 7.62
N ILE A 238 -6.08 20.23 7.15
CA ILE A 238 -7.19 21.18 6.98
C ILE A 238 -7.50 21.87 8.30
N GLY A 239 -7.64 21.13 9.39
CA GLY A 239 -7.90 21.70 10.71
C GLY A 239 -6.81 22.67 11.17
N VAL A 240 -5.54 22.38 10.87
CA VAL A 240 -4.41 23.26 11.19
C VAL A 240 -4.46 24.55 10.35
N ILE A 241 -4.74 24.46 9.05
CA ILE A 241 -4.89 25.62 8.16
C ILE A 241 -6.03 26.52 8.67
N ILE A 242 -7.17 25.94 9.03
CA ILE A 242 -8.30 26.70 9.60
C ILE A 242 -7.86 27.44 10.89
N ALA A 243 -7.21 26.76 11.82
CA ALA A 243 -6.78 27.37 13.07
C ALA A 243 -5.74 28.48 12.87
N ARG A 244 -4.86 28.35 11.87
CA ARG A 244 -3.81 29.32 11.60
C ARG A 244 -4.36 30.61 10.99
N TYR A 245 -5.18 30.49 9.94
CA TYR A 245 -5.58 31.63 9.12
C TYR A 245 -6.94 32.23 9.50
N PHE A 246 -7.91 31.41 9.85
CA PHE A 246 -9.27 31.90 10.16
C PHE A 246 -9.42 32.42 11.59
N ARG A 247 -8.43 32.20 12.45
CA ARG A 247 -8.37 32.81 13.79
C ARG A 247 -8.09 34.30 13.72
N VAL A 248 -7.20 34.72 12.81
CA VAL A 248 -6.71 36.11 12.73
C VAL A 248 -7.58 36.96 11.81
N HIS A 249 -8.12 36.37 10.78
CA HIS A 249 -8.92 37.06 9.78
C HIS A 249 -10.24 36.30 9.55
N PRO A 250 -11.22 36.45 10.47
CA PRO A 250 -12.56 35.94 10.20
C PRO A 250 -13.12 36.73 9.01
N PHE A 251 -13.41 36.04 7.91
CA PHE A 251 -14.16 36.60 6.79
C PHE A 251 -15.49 37.11 7.32
N ASP A 252 -15.63 38.39 7.47
CA ASP A 252 -16.84 39.21 7.77
C ASP A 252 -18.00 38.51 8.47
N LEU A 253 -17.73 37.64 9.41
CA LEU A 253 -18.72 36.92 10.20
C LEU A 253 -18.71 37.48 11.62
N GLU A 254 -19.03 38.76 11.77
CA GLU A 254 -19.07 39.44 13.08
C GLU A 254 -19.85 38.67 14.16
N LYS A 255 -20.81 37.85 13.77
CA LYS A 255 -21.64 37.05 14.68
C LYS A 255 -21.02 35.66 15.05
N LYS A 256 -19.90 35.22 14.44
CA LYS A 256 -19.34 33.85 14.63
C LYS A 256 -17.85 33.80 15.03
N LYS A 257 -17.46 34.68 15.95
CA LYS A 257 -16.03 34.75 16.46
C LYS A 257 -15.38 33.43 16.90
N LYS A 258 -16.14 32.34 17.07
CA LYS A 258 -15.64 31.03 17.49
C LYS A 258 -15.74 29.94 16.42
N LEU A 259 -16.22 30.25 15.21
CA LEU A 259 -16.45 29.24 14.15
C LEU A 259 -15.14 28.49 13.78
N TRP A 260 -14.04 29.21 13.62
CA TRP A 260 -12.74 28.62 13.34
C TRP A 260 -12.33 27.58 14.39
N PHE A 261 -12.66 27.83 15.65
CA PHE A 261 -12.32 26.91 16.75
C PHE A 261 -13.14 25.62 16.67
N TYR A 262 -14.46 25.74 16.46
CA TYR A 262 -15.31 24.57 16.28
C TYR A 262 -14.93 23.75 15.06
N LEU A 263 -14.64 24.41 13.94
CA LEU A 263 -14.15 23.72 12.72
C LEU A 263 -12.80 23.03 12.99
N HIS A 264 -11.84 23.70 13.59
CA HIS A 264 -10.57 23.09 13.96
C HIS A 264 -10.77 21.85 14.83
N VAL A 265 -11.54 21.95 15.91
CA VAL A 265 -11.80 20.82 16.80
C VAL A 265 -12.52 19.69 16.08
N SER A 266 -13.51 19.99 15.23
CA SER A 266 -14.24 18.99 14.46
C SER A 266 -13.32 18.24 13.50
N PHE A 267 -12.52 18.95 12.68
CA PHE A 267 -11.59 18.33 11.76
C PHE A 267 -10.51 17.50 12.49
N GLN A 268 -9.99 17.98 13.62
CA GLN A 268 -9.02 17.23 14.44
C GLN A 268 -9.67 15.98 15.03
N SER A 269 -10.89 16.07 15.58
CA SER A 269 -11.56 14.94 16.21
C SER A 269 -11.94 13.86 15.21
N ILE A 270 -12.55 14.24 14.07
CA ILE A 270 -12.91 13.30 13.01
C ILE A 270 -11.64 12.65 12.42
N GLY A 271 -10.63 13.46 12.14
CA GLY A 271 -9.34 12.98 11.64
C GLY A 271 -8.67 12.00 12.59
N TYR A 272 -8.68 12.28 13.89
CA TYR A 272 -8.15 11.39 14.93
C TYR A 272 -8.92 10.07 14.99
N VAL A 273 -10.26 10.08 14.95
CA VAL A 273 -11.08 8.86 14.97
C VAL A 273 -10.79 7.99 13.76
N LEU A 274 -10.84 8.56 12.54
CA LEU A 274 -10.56 7.80 11.31
C LEU A 274 -9.14 7.24 11.30
N GLY A 275 -8.16 8.05 11.68
CA GLY A 275 -6.77 7.62 11.76
C GLY A 275 -6.54 6.55 12.80
N THR A 276 -7.23 6.61 13.95
CA THR A 276 -7.16 5.59 15.00
C THR A 276 -7.75 4.25 14.53
N ILE A 277 -8.89 4.27 13.81
CA ILE A 277 -9.45 3.07 13.19
C ILE A 277 -8.45 2.48 12.18
N GLY A 278 -7.89 3.34 11.32
CA GLY A 278 -6.84 2.95 10.37
C GLY A 278 -5.62 2.34 11.06
N TRP A 279 -5.15 2.95 12.15
CA TRP A 279 -4.04 2.45 12.96
C TRP A 279 -4.36 1.08 13.60
N GLY A 280 -5.55 0.89 14.15
CA GLY A 280 -6.01 -0.39 14.70
C GLY A 280 -6.00 -1.53 13.67
N ILE A 281 -6.47 -1.25 12.43
CA ILE A 281 -6.36 -2.19 11.32
C ILE A 281 -4.87 -2.51 11.04
N GLY A 282 -3.99 -1.50 11.07
CA GLY A 282 -2.55 -1.66 10.90
C GLY A 282 -1.91 -2.55 11.97
N LEU A 283 -2.31 -2.42 13.23
CA LEU A 283 -1.87 -3.32 14.32
C LEU A 283 -2.28 -4.77 14.05
N TRP A 284 -3.53 -4.98 13.65
CA TRP A 284 -4.03 -6.31 13.32
C TRP A 284 -3.25 -6.92 12.14
N LEU A 285 -3.04 -6.16 11.07
CA LEU A 285 -2.22 -6.58 9.92
C LEU A 285 -0.79 -6.92 10.33
N GLY A 286 -0.19 -6.13 11.21
CA GLY A 286 1.16 -6.36 11.74
C GLY A 286 1.25 -7.62 12.60
N HIS A 287 0.23 -7.91 13.43
CA HIS A 287 0.16 -9.14 14.21
C HIS A 287 0.00 -10.39 13.33
N ALA A 288 -0.83 -10.29 12.28
CA ALA A 288 -1.01 -11.38 11.33
C ALA A 288 0.24 -11.67 10.47
N SER A 289 1.24 -10.77 10.48
CA SER A 289 2.47 -10.84 9.67
C SER A 289 3.67 -11.23 10.53
N LYS A 290 3.75 -12.50 10.95
CA LYS A 290 4.80 -12.98 11.88
C LYS A 290 6.23 -12.91 11.34
N TYR A 291 6.43 -12.89 10.02
CA TYR A 291 7.74 -13.11 9.37
C TYR A 291 8.31 -11.87 8.68
N TYR A 292 7.56 -10.79 8.54
CA TYR A 292 8.06 -9.55 7.99
C TYR A 292 7.54 -8.36 8.81
N THR A 293 8.42 -7.42 9.08
CA THR A 293 8.09 -6.22 9.83
C THR A 293 8.57 -5.00 9.06
N PHE A 294 7.66 -4.08 8.81
CA PHE A 294 8.00 -2.76 8.27
C PHE A 294 8.39 -1.83 9.42
N ARG A 295 9.61 -2.07 9.96
CA ARG A 295 10.05 -1.47 11.23
C ARG A 295 9.89 0.05 11.26
N THR A 296 10.37 0.76 10.24
CA THR A 296 10.30 2.23 10.18
C THR A 296 8.85 2.70 10.18
N HIS A 297 8.00 2.14 9.31
CA HIS A 297 6.58 2.47 9.24
C HIS A 297 5.87 2.24 10.58
N ARG A 298 6.15 1.13 11.27
CA ARG A 298 5.56 0.79 12.58
C ARG A 298 6.00 1.76 13.68
N ILE A 299 7.29 2.08 13.75
CA ILE A 299 7.82 3.02 14.75
C ILE A 299 7.19 4.39 14.56
N LEU A 300 7.19 4.92 13.33
CA LEU A 300 6.54 6.19 13.02
C LEU A 300 5.05 6.19 13.36
N ALA A 301 4.33 5.08 13.07
CA ALA A 301 2.92 4.95 13.40
C ALA A 301 2.65 4.99 14.91
N ILE A 302 3.52 4.37 15.73
CA ILE A 302 3.43 4.43 17.20
C ILE A 302 3.65 5.88 17.68
N PHE A 303 4.67 6.57 17.18
CA PHE A 303 4.91 7.98 17.51
C PHE A 303 3.73 8.86 17.11
N ILE A 304 3.22 8.72 15.89
CA ILE A 304 2.06 9.49 15.41
C ILE A 304 0.87 9.29 16.33
N PHE A 305 0.50 8.03 16.63
CA PHE A 305 -0.64 7.73 17.49
C PHE A 305 -0.48 8.30 18.90
N THR A 306 0.70 8.11 19.51
CA THR A 306 1.01 8.61 20.87
C THR A 306 0.91 10.13 20.93
N PHE A 307 1.59 10.83 20.03
CA PHE A 307 1.62 12.30 20.06
C PHE A 307 0.31 12.92 19.58
N ALA A 308 -0.41 12.31 18.66
CA ALA A 308 -1.75 12.74 18.30
C ALA A 308 -2.73 12.59 19.47
N THR A 309 -2.62 11.52 20.25
CA THR A 309 -3.40 11.33 21.49
C THR A 309 -3.07 12.41 22.51
N LEU A 310 -1.79 12.73 22.71
CA LEU A 310 -1.38 13.85 23.59
C LEU A 310 -1.92 15.18 23.10
N GLN A 311 -1.98 15.43 21.80
CA GLN A 311 -2.61 16.63 21.23
C GLN A 311 -4.12 16.68 21.47
N MET A 312 -4.82 15.54 21.42
CA MET A 312 -6.24 15.48 21.76
C MET A 312 -6.47 15.75 23.26
N LEU A 313 -5.61 15.21 24.14
CA LEU A 313 -5.64 15.50 25.58
C LEU A 313 -5.33 16.98 25.90
N ALA A 314 -4.55 17.65 25.07
CA ALA A 314 -4.25 19.07 25.21
C ALA A 314 -5.52 19.94 25.18
N PHE A 315 -6.60 19.47 24.55
CA PHE A 315 -7.90 20.16 24.60
C PHE A 315 -8.45 20.26 26.02
N ARG A 316 -8.33 19.20 26.82
CA ARG A 316 -8.75 19.17 28.24
C ARG A 316 -7.81 19.99 29.14
N LEU A 317 -6.54 20.04 28.79
CA LEU A 317 -5.48 20.69 29.58
C LEU A 317 -5.25 22.14 29.18
N LYS A 318 -6.09 22.71 28.33
CA LYS A 318 -5.96 24.08 27.82
C LYS A 318 -6.13 25.12 28.94
N PRO A 319 -5.07 25.90 29.33
CA PRO A 319 -5.16 26.92 30.34
C PRO A 319 -6.07 28.09 29.92
N LYS A 320 -6.56 28.87 30.89
CA LYS A 320 -7.28 30.12 30.60
C LYS A 320 -6.34 31.10 29.90
N ASN A 321 -6.91 32.08 29.18
CA ASN A 321 -6.11 33.05 28.45
C ASN A 321 -5.27 33.98 29.38
N THR A 322 -5.65 34.07 30.65
CA THR A 322 -5.00 34.87 31.72
C THR A 322 -3.91 34.09 32.44
N ASP A 323 -3.78 32.80 32.23
CA ASP A 323 -2.79 31.97 32.95
C ASP A 323 -1.41 32.10 32.31
N ASP A 324 -0.35 32.24 33.14
CA ASP A 324 1.03 32.35 32.69
C ASP A 324 1.50 31.14 31.85
N TYR A 325 1.01 29.96 32.21
CA TYR A 325 1.29 28.72 31.48
C TYR A 325 0.72 28.67 30.06
N ARG A 326 -0.17 29.62 29.70
CA ARG A 326 -0.78 29.69 28.38
C ARG A 326 0.22 29.82 27.24
N LYS A 327 1.30 30.56 27.44
CA LYS A 327 2.40 30.73 26.47
C LYS A 327 3.10 29.40 26.19
N HIS A 328 3.43 28.64 27.22
CA HIS A 328 4.11 27.35 27.10
C HIS A 328 3.19 26.30 26.45
N TRP A 329 1.90 26.30 26.82
CA TRP A 329 0.90 25.43 26.19
C TRP A 329 0.77 25.72 24.69
N ASN A 330 0.68 26.98 24.27
CA ASN A 330 0.64 27.35 22.87
C ASN A 330 1.87 26.89 22.11
N MET A 331 3.07 27.08 22.67
CA MET A 331 4.32 26.63 22.06
C MET A 331 4.37 25.14 21.87
N TYR A 332 4.06 24.38 22.92
CA TYR A 332 3.96 22.92 22.88
C TYR A 332 2.95 22.46 21.81
N HIS A 333 1.73 22.97 21.86
CA HIS A 333 0.65 22.59 20.95
C HIS A 333 0.99 22.86 19.48
N HIS A 334 1.56 24.02 19.18
CA HIS A 334 1.94 24.36 17.81
C HIS A 334 3.14 23.55 17.33
N PHE A 335 4.19 23.45 18.13
CA PHE A 335 5.40 22.69 17.76
C PHE A 335 5.06 21.23 17.48
N LEU A 336 4.38 20.59 18.43
CA LEU A 336 4.02 19.18 18.29
C LEU A 336 3.05 18.97 17.13
N GLY A 337 2.10 19.90 16.90
CA GLY A 337 1.17 19.83 15.78
C GLY A 337 1.89 19.83 14.43
N TYR A 338 2.83 20.74 14.20
CA TYR A 338 3.61 20.79 12.95
C TYR A 338 4.55 19.59 12.80
N ALA A 339 5.22 19.17 13.87
CA ALA A 339 6.07 17.97 13.86
C ALA A 339 5.25 16.71 13.48
N LEU A 340 4.03 16.58 14.00
CA LEU A 340 3.12 15.51 13.63
C LEU A 340 2.76 15.53 12.14
N LEU A 341 2.42 16.68 11.55
CA LEU A 341 2.09 16.76 10.13
C LEU A 341 3.26 16.29 9.24
N ALA A 342 4.48 16.68 9.58
CA ALA A 342 5.68 16.23 8.88
C ALA A 342 5.87 14.71 9.00
N THR A 343 5.77 14.17 10.22
CA THR A 343 5.95 12.74 10.50
C THR A 343 4.86 11.89 9.83
N ILE A 344 3.62 12.36 9.83
CA ILE A 344 2.48 11.73 9.16
C ILE A 344 2.74 11.63 7.66
N SER A 345 3.19 12.72 7.02
CA SER A 345 3.47 12.74 5.58
C SER A 345 4.56 11.71 5.22
N VAL A 346 5.64 11.66 5.99
CA VAL A 346 6.71 10.65 5.80
C VAL A 346 6.14 9.24 5.94
N ASN A 347 5.32 8.99 6.97
CA ASN A 347 4.78 7.66 7.23
C ASN A 347 3.76 7.19 6.16
N ILE A 348 3.00 8.12 5.58
CA ILE A 348 2.10 7.84 4.45
C ILE A 348 2.91 7.42 3.23
N PHE A 349 4.01 8.12 2.88
CA PHE A 349 4.88 7.70 1.79
C PHE A 349 5.52 6.33 2.04
N GLN A 350 5.92 6.02 3.27
CA GLN A 350 6.38 4.68 3.65
C GLN A 350 5.29 3.62 3.41
N GLY A 351 4.05 3.89 3.81
CA GLY A 351 2.91 3.00 3.58
C GLY A 351 2.63 2.76 2.09
N ILE A 352 2.68 3.82 1.27
CA ILE A 352 2.53 3.72 -0.18
C ILE A 352 3.67 2.88 -0.78
N ALA A 353 4.91 3.08 -0.34
CA ALA A 353 6.07 2.30 -0.80
C ALA A 353 5.95 0.81 -0.44
N ILE A 354 5.38 0.49 0.73
CA ILE A 354 5.14 -0.89 1.17
C ILE A 354 4.04 -1.56 0.33
N LEU A 355 2.91 -0.87 0.13
CA LEU A 355 1.76 -1.42 -0.59
C LEU A 355 2.06 -1.57 -2.08
N LYS A 356 2.97 -0.75 -2.63
CA LYS A 356 3.28 -0.66 -4.06
C LYS A 356 2.02 -0.64 -4.94
N PRO A 357 1.06 0.23 -4.64
CA PRO A 357 -0.08 0.42 -5.51
C PRO A 357 0.38 1.00 -6.85
N VAL A 358 -0.54 1.11 -7.81
CA VAL A 358 -0.28 1.81 -9.07
C VAL A 358 0.32 3.19 -8.76
N TYR A 359 1.27 3.68 -9.56
CA TYR A 359 1.96 4.97 -9.38
C TYR A 359 1.04 6.15 -9.11
N THR A 360 -0.20 6.09 -9.56
CA THR A 360 -1.27 7.07 -9.34
C THR A 360 -1.45 7.46 -7.86
N TRP A 361 -1.36 6.52 -6.92
CA TRP A 361 -1.54 6.81 -5.49
C TRP A 361 -0.45 7.71 -4.91
N LYS A 362 0.80 7.49 -5.32
CA LYS A 362 1.92 8.34 -4.92
C LYS A 362 1.72 9.75 -5.42
N TRP A 363 1.40 9.91 -6.71
CA TRP A 363 1.21 11.22 -7.32
C TRP A 363 -0.07 11.91 -6.81
N ALA A 364 -1.14 11.17 -6.53
CA ALA A 364 -2.35 11.72 -5.90
C ALA A 364 -2.01 12.34 -4.52
N TYR A 365 -1.22 11.66 -3.69
CA TYR A 365 -0.82 12.22 -2.39
C TYR A 365 0.14 13.40 -2.53
N VAL A 366 1.07 13.36 -3.48
CA VAL A 366 1.93 14.52 -3.82
C VAL A 366 1.08 15.71 -4.25
N ALA A 367 0.06 15.51 -5.08
CA ALA A 367 -0.86 16.58 -5.50
C ALA A 367 -1.65 17.17 -4.32
N ILE A 368 -2.10 16.34 -3.38
CA ILE A 368 -2.77 16.79 -2.14
C ILE A 368 -1.83 17.68 -1.32
N LEU A 369 -0.58 17.26 -1.10
CA LEU A 369 0.41 18.06 -0.37
C LEU A 369 0.75 19.35 -1.11
N GLY A 370 0.86 19.29 -2.45
CA GLY A 370 1.05 20.47 -3.30
C GLY A 370 -0.11 21.46 -3.16
N ALA A 371 -1.34 20.98 -3.18
CA ALA A 371 -2.54 21.82 -2.97
C ALA A 371 -2.53 22.50 -1.59
N PHE A 372 -2.17 21.76 -0.53
CA PHE A 372 -2.00 22.37 0.80
C PHE A 372 -0.90 23.42 0.83
N GLY A 373 0.22 23.18 0.13
CA GLY A 373 1.30 24.15 -0.01
C GLY A 373 0.85 25.43 -0.68
N VAL A 374 0.16 25.31 -1.83
CA VAL A 374 -0.39 26.46 -2.59
C VAL A 374 -1.38 27.25 -1.74
N VAL A 375 -2.34 26.59 -1.08
CA VAL A 375 -3.33 27.22 -0.19
C VAL A 375 -2.64 27.93 0.96
N THR A 376 -1.64 27.31 1.58
CA THR A 376 -0.87 27.89 2.67
C THR A 376 -0.12 29.14 2.21
N ILE A 377 0.58 29.10 1.08
CA ILE A 377 1.30 30.24 0.51
C ILE A 377 0.33 31.40 0.19
N ALA A 378 -0.81 31.07 -0.44
CA ALA A 378 -1.83 32.09 -0.75
C ALA A 378 -2.33 32.79 0.51
N PHE A 379 -2.62 32.06 1.58
CA PHE A 379 -3.02 32.65 2.86
C PHE A 379 -1.88 33.41 3.55
N GLU A 380 -0.64 32.96 3.47
CA GLU A 380 0.51 33.73 4.01
C GLU A 380 0.67 35.06 3.27
N ILE A 381 0.60 35.08 1.94
CA ILE A 381 0.67 36.31 1.14
C ILE A 381 -0.49 37.23 1.51
N TYR A 382 -1.71 36.71 1.59
CA TYR A 382 -2.88 37.50 1.97
C TYR A 382 -2.74 38.12 3.36
N THR A 383 -2.33 37.35 4.36
CA THR A 383 -2.14 37.83 5.74
C THR A 383 -1.04 38.89 5.82
N TRP A 384 0.05 38.73 5.05
CA TRP A 384 1.13 39.70 5.00
C TRP A 384 0.72 41.03 4.36
N ILE A 385 -0.02 40.99 3.22
CA ILE A 385 -0.56 42.18 2.56
C ILE A 385 -1.49 42.93 3.52
N LYS A 386 -2.41 42.22 4.18
CA LYS A 386 -3.34 42.80 5.12
C LYS A 386 -2.62 43.42 6.31
N PHE A 387 -1.66 42.74 6.90
CA PHE A 387 -0.85 43.25 8.00
C PHE A 387 -0.12 44.57 7.62
N ARG A 388 0.44 44.65 6.41
CA ARG A 388 1.05 45.88 5.91
C ARG A 388 0.06 47.02 5.76
N LYS A 389 -1.17 46.70 5.28
CA LYS A 389 -2.24 47.69 5.14
C LYS A 389 -2.68 48.20 6.51
N ASP A 390 -2.91 47.33 7.48
CA ASP A 390 -3.32 47.69 8.83
C ASP A 390 -2.29 48.58 9.53
N ILE A 391 -0.98 48.30 9.38
CA ILE A 391 0.09 49.17 9.89
C ILE A 391 0.03 50.57 9.27
N LYS A 392 -0.13 50.66 7.95
CA LYS A 392 -0.22 51.93 7.22
C LYS A 392 -1.41 52.78 7.66
N GLU A 393 -2.57 52.14 7.83
CA GLU A 393 -3.78 52.79 8.29
C GLU A 393 -3.61 53.31 9.74
N LYS A 394 -3.02 52.50 10.64
CA LYS A 394 -2.73 52.90 12.03
C LYS A 394 -1.80 54.10 12.08
N LYS A 395 -0.70 54.09 11.31
CA LYS A 395 0.27 55.18 11.22
C LYS A 395 -0.41 56.48 10.72
N ASN A 396 -1.33 56.39 9.73
CA ASN A 396 -2.08 57.54 9.24
C ASN A 396 -3.07 58.08 10.25
N GLN A 397 -3.66 57.21 11.07
CA GLN A 397 -4.56 57.65 12.17
C GLN A 397 -3.76 58.35 13.28
N ASP A 398 -2.61 57.81 13.65
CA ASP A 398 -1.74 58.43 14.68
C ASP A 398 -1.23 59.80 14.21
N LEU A 399 -0.90 59.98 12.92
CA LEU A 399 -0.52 61.27 12.33
C LEU A 399 -1.64 62.29 12.34
N LYS A 400 -2.90 61.86 12.07
CA LYS A 400 -4.07 62.72 12.13
C LYS A 400 -4.44 63.09 13.55
N ALA A 401 -4.29 62.22 14.53
CA ALA A 401 -4.55 62.47 15.93
C ALA A 401 -3.49 63.41 16.60
N GLY A 402 -2.23 63.34 16.11
CA GLY A 402 -1.15 64.21 16.57
C GLY A 402 -1.15 65.65 15.99
N ALA A 403 -1.93 65.87 14.92
CA ALA A 403 -2.22 67.18 14.36
C ALA A 403 -3.44 67.80 15.07
N GLY A 404 -3.31 68.10 16.39
CA GLY A 404 -4.30 68.85 17.12
C GLY A 404 -4.49 70.25 16.50
N PRO A 405 -5.69 70.87 16.68
CA PRO A 405 -5.97 72.17 16.07
C PRO A 405 -4.96 73.20 16.58
N PRO A 406 -4.54 74.13 15.71
CA PRO A 406 -3.61 75.21 16.13
C PRO A 406 -4.29 75.98 17.24
N THR A 407 -3.64 76.09 18.39
CA THR A 407 -4.04 76.98 19.45
C THR A 407 -4.02 78.40 18.91
N MET A 408 -5.22 79.02 18.83
CA MET A 408 -5.35 80.46 18.63
C MET A 408 -4.96 81.20 19.89
#